data_abb3dd7796ebf5d89ae10d747a6ca5a2
#
_entry.id   abb3dd7796ebf5d89ae10d747a6ca5a2
#
_cell.length_a   1.000
_cell.length_b   1.000
_cell.length_c   1.000
_cell.angle_alpha   90.00
_cell.angle_beta   90.00
_cell.angle_gamma   90.00
#
_symmetry.space_group_name_H-M   'P 1'
#
loop_
_entity.id
_entity.type
_entity.pdbx_description
1 polymer ?
#
loop_
_entity_poly.entity_id
_entity_poly.type
_entity_poly.pdbx_seq_one_letter_code
_entity_poly.pdbx_strand_id
1 'polypeptide(L)'
;MQRVTVTAGSEERSSELQGSRPFSPCIANGAERSKFEQLKADSAYLRDPLAAELENDLPNFSDGAVQLLKFHGSYQQDNRENRQKGQERDWQMMLRLRSPAGRIPASLFLAMDDLADRLGNGTLRVTTRQAFQMHGIRKHNLREVIGTIVRGMGSTLAACGDINRNVMAPAAPFDKG
;
A
#
# COMPACT_ATOMS: atom_id res chain seq x y z
N MET A 1 -63.95 10.43 -7.57
CA MET A 1 -62.63 10.05 -8.01
C MET A 1 -61.93 11.30 -8.55
N GLN A 2 -61.16 11.98 -7.71
CA GLN A 2 -60.40 13.18 -8.12
C GLN A 2 -58.93 12.75 -8.42
N ARG A 3 -58.51 13.05 -9.62
CA ARG A 3 -57.11 12.89 -10.05
C ARG A 3 -56.29 14.04 -9.47
N VAL A 4 -55.25 13.71 -8.70
CA VAL A 4 -54.23 14.65 -8.29
C VAL A 4 -53.13 14.64 -9.34
N THR A 5 -52.93 15.77 -10.01
CA THR A 5 -51.86 16.00 -10.96
C THR A 5 -50.65 16.55 -10.18
N VAL A 6 -49.55 15.81 -10.15
CA VAL A 6 -48.28 16.29 -9.58
C VAL A 6 -47.45 16.85 -10.74
N THR A 7 -47.28 18.16 -10.72
CA THR A 7 -46.33 18.85 -11.62
C THR A 7 -44.93 18.71 -11.03
N ALA A 8 -44.03 18.08 -11.80
CA ALA A 8 -42.58 18.03 -11.51
C ALA A 8 -41.97 19.37 -11.87
N GLY A 9 -41.56 20.12 -10.86
CA GLY A 9 -40.64 21.25 -11.03
C GLY A 9 -39.21 20.78 -11.00
N SER A 10 -38.53 20.89 -12.15
CA SER A 10 -37.11 20.70 -12.28
C SER A 10 -36.39 21.96 -11.82
N GLU A 11 -35.92 21.98 -10.58
CA GLU A 11 -34.89 22.92 -10.13
C GLU A 11 -33.51 22.23 -10.22
N GLU A 12 -32.75 22.58 -11.24
CA GLU A 12 -31.30 22.32 -11.33
C GLU A 12 -30.60 23.02 -10.17
N ARG A 13 -30.28 22.29 -9.13
CA ARG A 13 -29.26 22.72 -8.15
C ARG A 13 -27.89 22.34 -8.73
N SER A 14 -27.27 23.25 -9.43
CA SER A 14 -25.82 23.27 -9.64
C SER A 14 -25.16 23.48 -8.27
N SER A 15 -24.87 22.38 -7.57
CA SER A 15 -23.99 22.43 -6.42
C SER A 15 -22.56 22.53 -6.94
N GLU A 16 -22.04 23.76 -6.99
CA GLU A 16 -20.61 24.01 -7.03
C GLU A 16 -19.96 23.25 -5.87
N LEU A 17 -19.28 22.17 -6.20
CA LEU A 17 -18.29 21.55 -5.33
C LEU A 17 -17.15 22.58 -5.16
N GLN A 18 -17.34 23.49 -4.20
CA GLN A 18 -16.28 24.37 -3.74
C GLN A 18 -15.10 23.49 -3.36
N GLY A 19 -13.98 23.73 -4.05
CA GLY A 19 -12.74 22.99 -3.94
C GLY A 19 -12.37 22.68 -2.50
N SER A 20 -12.18 21.42 -2.22
CA SER A 20 -11.60 20.95 -0.98
C SER A 20 -10.29 21.68 -0.75
N ARG A 21 -10.22 22.47 0.32
CA ARG A 21 -8.97 23.13 0.71
C ARG A 21 -7.89 22.06 0.82
N PRO A 22 -6.71 22.29 0.23
CA PRO A 22 -5.63 21.34 0.40
C PRO A 22 -5.38 21.16 1.90
N PHE A 23 -5.29 19.90 2.33
CA PHE A 23 -4.94 19.58 3.71
C PHE A 23 -3.60 20.22 4.05
N SER A 24 -3.63 21.29 4.84
CA SER A 24 -2.42 21.88 5.41
C SER A 24 -2.04 21.06 6.63
N PRO A 25 -0.98 20.25 6.58
CA PRO A 25 -0.50 19.59 7.79
C PRO A 25 -0.09 20.67 8.79
N CYS A 26 -0.54 20.52 10.04
CA CYS A 26 -0.11 21.37 11.14
C CYS A 26 1.40 21.25 11.31
N ILE A 27 2.14 22.19 10.75
CA ILE A 27 3.58 22.33 11.03
C ILE A 27 3.67 23.03 12.37
N ALA A 28 4.03 22.29 13.40
CA ALA A 28 4.37 22.89 14.68
C ALA A 28 5.62 23.75 14.47
N ASN A 29 5.47 25.06 14.76
CA ASN A 29 6.57 25.99 14.97
C ASN A 29 7.55 26.26 13.83
N GLY A 30 7.11 26.66 12.64
CA GLY A 30 7.99 27.32 11.67
C GLY A 30 9.22 26.52 11.18
N ALA A 31 9.29 25.23 11.50
CA ALA A 31 10.37 24.37 11.03
C ALA A 31 10.21 24.09 9.52
N GLU A 32 11.29 24.26 8.78
CA GLU A 32 11.32 23.88 7.37
C GLU A 32 11.05 22.37 7.22
N ARG A 33 10.23 22.01 6.23
CA ARG A 33 9.96 20.61 5.91
C ARG A 33 11.25 19.93 5.45
N SER A 34 11.47 18.72 5.90
CA SER A 34 12.52 17.89 5.34
C SER A 34 12.22 17.56 3.86
N LYS A 35 13.26 17.22 3.11
CA LYS A 35 13.12 16.82 1.69
C LYS A 35 12.06 15.72 1.48
N PHE A 36 11.96 14.78 2.41
CA PHE A 36 10.98 13.68 2.31
C PHE A 36 9.57 14.11 2.68
N GLU A 37 9.40 15.05 3.60
CA GLU A 37 8.09 15.61 3.91
C GLU A 37 7.57 16.43 2.74
N GLN A 38 8.44 17.21 2.09
CA GLN A 38 8.09 17.94 0.88
C GLN A 38 7.70 16.98 -0.25
N LEU A 39 8.50 15.93 -0.51
CA LEU A 39 8.18 14.90 -1.49
C LEU A 39 6.79 14.28 -1.24
N LYS A 40 6.46 13.97 0.02
CA LYS A 40 5.16 13.41 0.40
C LYS A 40 4.03 14.43 0.21
N ALA A 41 4.27 15.70 0.53
CA ALA A 41 3.28 16.77 0.35
C ALA A 41 2.93 16.98 -1.13
N ASP A 42 3.92 16.88 -2.01
CA ASP A 42 3.76 17.10 -3.45
C ASP A 42 3.25 15.86 -4.22
N SER A 43 3.14 14.72 -3.56
CA SER A 43 2.89 13.42 -4.17
C SER A 43 1.42 13.08 -4.44
N ALA A 44 0.51 14.04 -4.43
CA ALA A 44 -0.92 13.80 -4.63
C ALA A 44 -1.44 12.61 -3.77
N TYR A 45 -1.32 12.75 -2.45
CA TYR A 45 -1.70 11.73 -1.45
C TYR A 45 -0.89 10.42 -1.55
N LEU A 46 0.42 10.54 -1.73
CA LEU A 46 1.38 9.43 -1.84
C LEU A 46 1.18 8.55 -3.10
N ARG A 47 0.55 9.11 -4.11
CA ARG A 47 0.26 8.45 -5.38
C ARG A 47 1.35 8.69 -6.42
N ASP A 48 1.71 9.94 -6.63
CA ASP A 48 2.64 10.35 -7.68
C ASP A 48 4.07 10.50 -7.13
N PRO A 49 5.10 9.99 -7.82
CA PRO A 49 5.11 9.44 -9.18
C PRO A 49 4.82 7.93 -9.27
N LEU A 50 4.46 7.23 -8.17
CA LEU A 50 4.29 5.78 -8.15
C LEU A 50 3.30 5.27 -9.21
N ALA A 51 2.16 5.98 -9.39
CA ALA A 51 1.14 5.55 -10.33
C ALA A 51 1.66 5.52 -11.77
N ALA A 52 2.39 6.56 -12.18
CA ALA A 52 2.97 6.62 -13.52
C ALA A 52 4.12 5.61 -13.68
N GLU A 53 4.93 5.43 -12.65
CA GLU A 53 6.05 4.50 -12.71
C GLU A 53 5.63 3.03 -12.69
N LEU A 54 4.46 2.69 -12.12
CA LEU A 54 3.90 1.35 -12.20
C LEU A 54 3.48 0.94 -13.61
N GLU A 55 3.23 1.91 -14.50
CA GLU A 55 2.82 1.65 -15.88
C GLU A 55 4.02 1.58 -16.85
N ASN A 56 5.22 1.98 -16.43
CA ASN A 56 6.40 1.90 -17.29
C ASN A 56 7.09 0.54 -17.20
N ASP A 57 7.85 0.18 -18.25
CA ASP A 57 8.52 -1.11 -18.39
C ASP A 57 9.85 -1.22 -17.63
N LEU A 58 10.27 -0.17 -16.91
CA LEU A 58 11.50 -0.22 -16.14
C LEU A 58 11.38 -1.22 -14.98
N PRO A 59 12.40 -2.01 -14.67
CA PRO A 59 12.34 -3.02 -13.62
C PRO A 59 12.39 -2.44 -12.20
N ASN A 60 12.69 -1.15 -12.07
CA ASN A 60 12.87 -0.44 -10.81
C ASN A 60 12.05 0.85 -10.74
N PHE A 61 11.96 1.41 -9.56
CA PHE A 61 11.39 2.72 -9.28
C PHE A 61 12.50 3.77 -9.10
N SER A 62 12.16 5.03 -9.34
CA SER A 62 13.03 6.17 -9.02
C SER A 62 13.21 6.34 -7.51
N ASP A 63 14.23 7.08 -7.10
CA ASP A 63 14.52 7.34 -5.68
C ASP A 63 13.34 8.02 -4.97
N GLY A 64 12.64 8.92 -5.65
CA GLY A 64 11.44 9.56 -5.12
C GLY A 64 10.30 8.56 -4.88
N ALA A 65 10.00 7.75 -5.89
CA ALA A 65 8.98 6.71 -5.80
C ALA A 65 9.30 5.66 -4.74
N VAL A 66 10.57 5.28 -4.57
CA VAL A 66 11.01 4.34 -3.52
C VAL A 66 10.68 4.84 -2.12
N GLN A 67 10.74 6.15 -1.86
CA GLN A 67 10.36 6.68 -0.54
C GLN A 67 8.85 6.57 -0.30
N LEU A 68 8.04 6.80 -1.32
CA LEU A 68 6.58 6.66 -1.23
C LEU A 68 6.15 5.18 -1.16
N LEU A 69 6.87 4.31 -1.86
CA LEU A 69 6.61 2.87 -1.88
C LEU A 69 6.63 2.25 -0.48
N LYS A 70 7.46 2.77 0.42
CA LYS A 70 7.52 2.33 1.83
C LYS A 70 6.20 2.49 2.56
N PHE A 71 5.48 3.59 2.30
CA PHE A 71 4.14 3.81 2.87
C PHE A 71 3.15 2.74 2.40
N HIS A 72 3.29 2.29 1.17
CA HIS A 72 2.49 1.20 0.60
C HIS A 72 2.95 -0.21 1.04
N GLY A 73 3.89 -0.29 1.99
CA GLY A 73 4.37 -1.54 2.56
C GLY A 73 5.35 -2.30 1.69
N SER A 74 5.84 -1.69 0.61
CA SER A 74 6.79 -2.32 -0.30
C SER A 74 8.17 -1.68 -0.26
N TYR A 75 9.19 -2.48 -0.53
CA TYR A 75 10.59 -2.06 -0.58
C TYR A 75 11.25 -2.59 -1.83
N GLN A 76 11.87 -1.70 -2.57
CA GLN A 76 12.74 -2.08 -3.68
C GLN A 76 14.03 -2.67 -3.13
N GLN A 77 14.36 -3.86 -3.59
CA GLN A 77 15.54 -4.61 -3.21
C GLN A 77 16.24 -5.13 -4.46
N ASP A 78 17.47 -5.55 -4.28
CA ASP A 78 18.29 -6.19 -5.29
C ASP A 78 18.56 -7.63 -4.83
N ASN A 79 18.43 -8.59 -5.73
CA ASN A 79 18.81 -9.97 -5.45
C ASN A 79 20.33 -10.09 -5.34
N ARG A 80 20.80 -10.17 -4.11
CA ARG A 80 22.24 -10.21 -3.82
C ARG A 80 22.93 -11.48 -4.29
N GLU A 81 22.20 -12.58 -4.40
CA GLU A 81 22.71 -13.88 -4.83
C GLU A 81 23.09 -13.86 -6.31
N ASN A 82 22.33 -13.09 -7.11
CA ASN A 82 22.56 -12.95 -8.54
C ASN A 82 23.49 -11.77 -8.88
N ARG A 83 23.96 -11.02 -7.88
CA ARG A 83 24.76 -9.81 -8.12
C ARG A 83 26.16 -10.18 -8.61
N GLN A 84 26.48 -9.80 -9.85
CA GLN A 84 27.80 -9.90 -10.44
C GLN A 84 28.34 -8.50 -10.78
N LYS A 85 29.66 -8.34 -10.68
CA LYS A 85 30.33 -7.07 -11.01
C LYS A 85 30.14 -6.76 -12.50
N GLY A 86 29.54 -5.59 -12.81
CA GLY A 86 29.31 -5.15 -14.20
C GLY A 86 27.98 -5.61 -14.82
N GLN A 87 27.15 -6.35 -14.09
CA GLN A 87 25.79 -6.70 -14.54
C GLN A 87 24.73 -5.74 -13.98
N GLU A 88 23.62 -5.63 -14.68
CA GLU A 88 22.44 -4.92 -14.19
C GLU A 88 21.89 -5.59 -12.91
N ARG A 89 21.32 -4.78 -12.05
CA ARG A 89 20.73 -5.26 -10.79
C ARG A 89 19.46 -6.07 -11.07
N ASP A 90 19.34 -7.20 -10.40
CA ASP A 90 18.12 -8.01 -10.41
C ASP A 90 17.09 -7.43 -9.41
N TRP A 91 16.34 -6.43 -9.88
CA TRP A 91 15.40 -5.69 -9.05
C TRP A 91 14.19 -6.54 -8.64
N GLN A 92 13.91 -6.53 -7.36
CA GLN A 92 12.80 -7.23 -6.73
C GLN A 92 12.15 -6.35 -5.67
N MET A 93 10.88 -6.63 -5.39
CA MET A 93 10.14 -5.95 -4.35
C MET A 93 9.90 -6.93 -3.18
N MET A 94 10.10 -6.42 -1.96
CA MET A 94 9.62 -7.03 -0.75
C MET A 94 8.33 -6.34 -0.35
N LEU A 95 7.32 -7.12 0.03
CA LEU A 95 6.03 -6.60 0.47
C LEU A 95 5.71 -7.07 1.89
N ARG A 96 5.25 -6.16 2.73
CA ARG A 96 4.76 -6.45 4.08
C ARG A 96 3.27 -6.24 4.19
N LEU A 97 2.60 -7.16 4.89
CA LEU A 97 1.22 -7.00 5.26
C LEU A 97 1.09 -6.34 6.64
N ARG A 98 -0.07 -5.78 6.84
CA ARG A 98 -0.56 -5.32 8.13
C ARG A 98 -1.65 -6.28 8.60
N SER A 99 -1.42 -6.91 9.76
CA SER A 99 -2.34 -7.89 10.35
C SER A 99 -2.53 -7.55 11.82
N PRO A 100 -3.46 -6.66 12.17
CA PRO A 100 -3.68 -6.25 13.56
C PRO A 100 -3.94 -7.45 14.46
N ALA A 101 -3.25 -7.50 15.58
CA ALA A 101 -3.28 -8.61 16.56
C ALA A 101 -2.92 -9.98 15.95
N GLY A 102 -2.20 -10.02 14.83
CA GLY A 102 -1.84 -11.26 14.15
C GLY A 102 -3.02 -12.04 13.54
N ARG A 103 -4.20 -11.43 13.47
CA ARG A 103 -5.39 -12.09 12.94
C ARG A 103 -5.38 -12.05 11.42
N ILE A 104 -5.35 -13.23 10.82
CA ILE A 104 -5.30 -13.41 9.37
C ILE A 104 -6.41 -14.40 8.99
N PRO A 105 -7.40 -13.99 8.19
CA PRO A 105 -8.41 -14.91 7.67
C PRO A 105 -7.75 -16.02 6.83
N ALA A 106 -8.27 -17.24 6.93
CA ALA A 106 -7.73 -18.38 6.20
C ALA A 106 -7.72 -18.14 4.67
N SER A 107 -8.76 -17.50 4.14
CA SER A 107 -8.84 -17.14 2.73
C SER A 107 -7.72 -16.19 2.30
N LEU A 108 -7.37 -15.21 3.14
CA LEU A 108 -6.26 -14.30 2.88
C LEU A 108 -4.91 -15.04 2.94
N PHE A 109 -4.74 -15.94 3.94
CA PHE A 109 -3.54 -16.75 4.04
C PHE A 109 -3.31 -17.59 2.79
N LEU A 110 -4.33 -18.33 2.34
CA LEU A 110 -4.25 -19.15 1.12
C LEU A 110 -3.97 -18.32 -0.14
N ALA A 111 -4.58 -17.15 -0.26
CA ALA A 111 -4.31 -16.25 -1.37
C ALA A 111 -2.87 -15.73 -1.37
N MET A 112 -2.30 -15.48 -0.21
CA MET A 112 -0.91 -15.02 -0.09
C MET A 112 0.09 -16.13 -0.33
N ASP A 113 -0.21 -17.35 0.07
CA ASP A 113 0.59 -18.54 -0.17
C ASP A 113 0.68 -18.80 -1.70
N ASP A 114 -0.46 -18.81 -2.39
CA ASP A 114 -0.51 -18.90 -3.86
C ASP A 114 0.26 -17.76 -4.55
N LEU A 115 0.13 -16.53 -4.07
CA LEU A 115 0.87 -15.39 -4.62
C LEU A 115 2.38 -15.50 -4.39
N ALA A 116 2.81 -16.03 -3.24
CA ALA A 116 4.22 -16.23 -2.94
C ALA A 116 4.85 -17.25 -3.92
N ASP A 117 4.13 -18.29 -4.26
CA ASP A 117 4.59 -19.31 -5.21
C ASP A 117 4.60 -18.80 -6.66
N ARG A 118 3.55 -18.10 -7.08
CA ARG A 118 3.41 -17.67 -8.48
C ARG A 118 4.18 -16.39 -8.83
N LEU A 119 4.18 -15.42 -7.92
CA LEU A 119 4.66 -14.06 -8.20
C LEU A 119 5.78 -13.61 -7.26
N GLY A 120 6.12 -14.38 -6.27
CA GLY A 120 7.21 -14.18 -5.34
C GLY A 120 8.37 -15.16 -5.55
N ASN A 121 9.13 -15.39 -4.49
CA ASN A 121 10.23 -16.36 -4.47
C ASN A 121 9.85 -17.70 -3.82
N GLY A 122 8.59 -18.05 -3.74
CA GLY A 122 8.08 -19.29 -3.13
C GLY A 122 8.14 -19.29 -1.60
N THR A 123 8.35 -18.12 -0.95
CA THR A 123 8.40 -18.08 0.51
C THR A 123 7.45 -17.03 1.09
N LEU A 124 6.70 -17.43 2.11
CA LEU A 124 5.90 -16.55 2.95
C LEU A 124 6.53 -16.51 4.35
N ARG A 125 6.95 -15.33 4.79
CA ARG A 125 7.67 -15.17 6.05
C ARG A 125 6.80 -14.50 7.10
N VAL A 126 6.78 -15.05 8.31
CA VAL A 126 6.17 -14.41 9.48
C VAL A 126 7.14 -13.37 10.03
N THR A 127 6.64 -12.19 10.34
CA THR A 127 7.42 -11.11 10.95
C THR A 127 7.30 -11.14 12.48
N THR A 128 8.29 -10.57 13.17
CA THR A 128 8.26 -10.41 14.63
C THR A 128 7.09 -9.54 15.13
N ARG A 129 6.39 -8.85 14.22
CA ARG A 129 5.19 -8.05 14.54
C ARG A 129 3.90 -8.75 14.09
N GLN A 130 3.87 -10.08 14.08
CA GLN A 130 2.68 -10.88 13.82
C GLN A 130 2.02 -10.59 12.46
N ALA A 131 2.82 -10.36 11.43
CA ALA A 131 2.33 -10.12 10.08
C ALA A 131 3.14 -10.96 9.06
N PHE A 132 2.73 -10.95 7.81
CA PHE A 132 3.44 -11.64 6.75
C PHE A 132 4.29 -10.72 5.90
N GLN A 133 5.29 -11.33 5.26
CA GLN A 133 6.21 -10.67 4.35
C GLN A 133 6.51 -11.60 3.18
N MET A 134 6.42 -11.07 1.96
CA MET A 134 6.78 -11.75 0.72
C MET A 134 7.98 -11.08 0.08
N HIS A 135 8.79 -11.86 -0.65
CA HIS A 135 9.98 -11.42 -1.36
C HIS A 135 9.94 -11.88 -2.81
N GLY A 136 10.82 -11.30 -3.62
CA GLY A 136 10.98 -11.74 -5.01
C GLY A 136 9.93 -11.22 -5.97
N ILE A 137 9.05 -10.33 -5.53
CA ILE A 137 7.97 -9.80 -6.37
C ILE A 137 8.58 -8.86 -7.43
N ARG A 138 8.22 -9.02 -8.68
CA ARG A 138 8.62 -8.11 -9.75
C ARG A 138 7.70 -6.87 -9.74
N LYS A 139 8.23 -5.72 -10.17
CA LYS A 139 7.51 -4.45 -10.18
C LYS A 139 6.15 -4.54 -10.87
N HIS A 140 6.08 -5.14 -12.05
CA HIS A 140 4.85 -5.29 -12.83
C HIS A 140 3.79 -6.16 -12.13
N ASN A 141 4.19 -7.03 -11.20
CA ASN A 141 3.29 -7.89 -10.42
C ASN A 141 2.73 -7.20 -9.17
N LEU A 142 3.27 -6.04 -8.74
CA LEU A 142 2.83 -5.39 -7.51
C LEU A 142 1.34 -5.06 -7.51
N ARG A 143 0.79 -4.64 -8.65
CA ARG A 143 -0.64 -4.31 -8.77
C ARG A 143 -1.51 -5.55 -8.51
N GLU A 144 -1.17 -6.71 -9.08
CA GLU A 144 -1.89 -7.96 -8.87
C GLU A 144 -1.80 -8.40 -7.41
N VAL A 145 -0.58 -8.42 -6.86
CA VAL A 145 -0.31 -8.86 -5.49
C VAL A 145 -1.05 -7.99 -4.47
N ILE A 146 -0.88 -6.67 -4.53
CA ILE A 146 -1.54 -5.74 -3.60
C ILE A 146 -3.06 -5.78 -3.80
N GLY A 147 -3.53 -5.81 -5.05
CA GLY A 147 -4.95 -5.91 -5.37
C GLY A 147 -5.61 -7.17 -4.82
N THR A 148 -4.93 -8.31 -4.87
CA THR A 148 -5.43 -9.58 -4.31
C THR A 148 -5.47 -9.52 -2.78
N ILE A 149 -4.45 -8.96 -2.14
CA ILE A 149 -4.44 -8.75 -0.68
C ILE A 149 -5.62 -7.87 -0.24
N VAL A 150 -5.86 -6.76 -0.94
CA VAL A 150 -6.97 -5.84 -0.63
C VAL A 150 -8.33 -6.52 -0.84
N ARG A 151 -8.50 -7.27 -1.92
CA ARG A 151 -9.74 -8.08 -2.15
C ARG A 151 -9.95 -9.12 -1.05
N GLY A 152 -8.88 -9.68 -0.50
CA GLY A 152 -8.90 -10.58 0.65
C GLY A 152 -9.09 -9.89 2.01
N MET A 153 -9.47 -8.60 2.02
CA MET A 153 -9.63 -7.78 3.23
C MET A 153 -8.32 -7.59 4.02
N GLY A 154 -7.17 -7.78 3.38
CA GLY A 154 -5.86 -7.44 3.91
C GLY A 154 -5.46 -6.00 3.60
N SER A 155 -4.32 -5.56 4.14
CA SER A 155 -3.73 -4.27 3.86
C SER A 155 -2.21 -4.34 3.87
N THR A 156 -1.58 -3.56 3.01
CA THR A 156 -0.13 -3.32 3.01
C THR A 156 0.20 -1.90 3.46
N LEU A 157 -0.80 -1.03 3.53
CA LEU A 157 -0.62 0.38 3.90
C LEU A 157 -0.05 0.49 5.32
N ALA A 158 0.94 1.33 5.47
CA ALA A 158 1.58 1.59 6.75
C ALA A 158 2.15 0.33 7.44
N ALA A 159 2.35 -0.76 6.70
CA ALA A 159 2.92 -1.99 7.25
C ALA A 159 4.40 -1.81 7.66
N CYS A 160 5.05 -0.81 7.10
CA CYS A 160 6.44 -0.46 7.39
C CYS A 160 6.68 1.03 7.17
N GLY A 161 7.71 1.56 7.82
CA GLY A 161 8.11 2.96 7.64
C GLY A 161 7.77 3.87 8.82
N ASP A 162 7.67 5.15 8.56
CA ASP A 162 7.69 6.26 9.52
C ASP A 162 6.34 6.52 10.21
N ILE A 163 5.51 5.51 10.34
CA ILE A 163 4.16 5.56 10.89
C ILE A 163 3.91 4.42 11.86
N ASN A 164 2.82 4.50 12.59
CA ASN A 164 2.40 3.45 13.52
C ASN A 164 2.36 2.10 12.83
N ARG A 165 3.21 1.20 13.30
CA ARG A 165 3.35 -0.16 12.76
C ARG A 165 2.15 -1.02 13.16
N ASN A 166 2.19 -2.29 12.75
CA ASN A 166 1.18 -3.27 13.11
C ASN A 166 0.97 -3.35 14.63
N VAL A 167 -0.28 -3.35 15.06
CA VAL A 167 -0.66 -3.56 16.47
C VAL A 167 -0.51 -5.03 16.79
N MET A 168 0.25 -5.33 17.85
CA MET A 168 0.46 -6.69 18.33
C MET A 168 -0.48 -7.01 19.50
N ALA A 169 -0.82 -8.27 19.64
CA ALA A 169 -1.54 -8.80 20.80
C ALA A 169 -0.90 -10.12 21.25
N PRO A 170 -1.17 -10.58 22.47
CA PRO A 170 -0.72 -11.89 22.92
C PRO A 170 -1.18 -12.99 21.94
N ALA A 171 -0.30 -13.93 21.64
CA ALA A 171 -0.60 -15.04 20.74
C ALA A 171 -1.49 -16.12 21.39
N ALA A 172 -1.72 -16.05 22.68
CA ALA A 172 -2.56 -17.01 23.38
C ALA A 172 -4.00 -16.93 22.88
N PRO A 173 -4.66 -18.04 22.58
CA PRO A 173 -6.07 -18.05 22.30
C PRO A 173 -6.83 -17.56 23.54
N PHE A 174 -7.63 -16.53 23.37
CA PHE A 174 -8.56 -16.10 24.40
C PHE A 174 -9.80 -16.99 24.28
N ASP A 175 -9.67 -18.21 24.74
CA ASP A 175 -10.84 -19.07 24.91
C ASP A 175 -11.54 -18.60 26.18
N LYS A 176 -12.68 -17.97 26.00
CA LYS A 176 -13.63 -17.77 27.10
C LYS A 176 -14.43 -19.04 27.18
N GLY A 177 -13.92 -20.00 27.97
CA GLY A 177 -14.70 -21.16 28.35
C GLY A 177 -16.06 -20.76 28.94
#